data_6e47b1e1be966ccf17637f87c5ae483c
#
_entry.id   6e47b1e1be966ccf17637f87c5ae483c
#
_cell.length_a   1.000
_cell.length_b   1.000
_cell.length_c   1.000
_cell.angle_alpha   90.00
_cell.angle_beta   90.00
_cell.angle_gamma   90.00
#
_symmetry.space_group_name_H-M   'P 1'
#
loop_
_entity.id
_entity.type
_entity.pdbx_description
1 polymer ?
#
loop_
_entity_poly.entity_id
_entity_poly.type
_entity_poly.pdbx_seq_one_letter_code
_entity_poly.pdbx_strand_id
1 'polypeptide(L)'
;MTTLFVLGSQNNGFGPLTESLSRSGMELRFGSGLDAVSGQQPAQHPKAVLLDLSTVDLGQAREAVEQCRKLKIPVVAVLSREALETYDPSLNPDELILHPLSDSELMVRINQAIYRVKGPVGAQVLKVGELSIDLERYDVTVAGRRVSLTYKEFQLLVLLASNPGRVYSRENLLSQVWGYDYLGGTRTVDVHVRRLRSKIEAPGRSFIETVYLVGYRFKVPG
;
A
#
# COMPACT_ATOMS: atom_id res chain seq x y z
N MET A 1 3.10 -2.36 10.80
CA MET A 1 2.07 -1.32 10.81
C MET A 1 2.64 -0.14 10.05
N THR A 2 1.91 0.43 9.10
CA THR A 2 2.42 1.53 8.26
C THR A 2 2.08 2.85 8.93
N THR A 3 3.08 3.71 9.18
CA THR A 3 2.88 5.00 9.86
C THR A 3 2.80 6.13 8.84
N LEU A 4 1.82 7.01 9.00
CA LEU A 4 1.73 8.33 8.41
C LEU A 4 2.00 9.37 9.49
N PHE A 5 2.78 10.39 9.20
CA PHE A 5 3.06 11.47 10.14
C PHE A 5 2.32 12.74 9.73
N VAL A 6 1.54 13.30 10.64
CA VAL A 6 0.84 14.57 10.43
C VAL A 6 1.62 15.68 11.11
N LEU A 7 2.16 16.60 10.32
CA LEU A 7 2.71 17.84 10.82
C LEU A 7 1.59 18.87 10.86
N GLY A 8 1.11 19.17 12.07
CA GLY A 8 -0.03 20.04 12.29
C GLY A 8 -0.85 19.65 13.51
N SER A 9 -2.05 20.22 13.64
CA SER A 9 -2.96 20.01 14.79
C SER A 9 -3.79 18.74 14.61
N GLN A 10 -3.90 17.95 15.68
CA GLN A 10 -4.73 16.75 15.74
C GLN A 10 -6.23 17.03 15.52
N ASN A 11 -6.69 18.23 15.85
CA ASN A 11 -8.11 18.61 15.84
C ASN A 11 -8.63 19.06 14.48
N ASN A 12 -7.78 19.10 13.43
CA ASN A 12 -8.12 19.70 12.15
C ASN A 12 -8.56 18.64 11.11
N GLY A 13 -9.72 18.04 11.32
CA GLY A 13 -10.35 17.14 10.33
C GLY A 13 -9.73 15.74 10.17
N PHE A 14 -8.69 15.40 10.95
CA PHE A 14 -8.05 14.09 10.91
C PHE A 14 -8.71 13.05 11.82
N GLY A 15 -9.57 13.46 12.76
CA GLY A 15 -10.21 12.56 13.72
C GLY A 15 -10.99 11.42 13.06
N PRO A 16 -11.92 11.68 12.13
CA PRO A 16 -12.68 10.65 11.43
C PRO A 16 -11.79 9.68 10.62
N LEU A 17 -10.66 10.18 10.09
CA LEU A 17 -9.72 9.38 9.31
C LEU A 17 -8.91 8.40 10.16
N THR A 18 -8.67 8.73 11.43
CA THR A 18 -7.83 7.92 12.33
C THR A 18 -8.39 6.51 12.49
N GLU A 19 -9.71 6.38 12.70
CA GLU A 19 -10.35 5.08 12.84
C GLU A 19 -10.38 4.28 11.54
N SER A 20 -10.66 4.94 10.42
CA SER A 20 -10.71 4.31 9.11
C SER A 20 -9.34 3.80 8.66
N LEU A 21 -8.30 4.62 8.81
CA LEU A 21 -6.93 4.26 8.47
C LEU A 21 -6.39 3.16 9.38
N SER A 22 -6.75 3.15 10.68
CA SER A 22 -6.39 2.08 11.60
C SER A 22 -6.94 0.73 11.17
N ARG A 23 -8.18 0.68 10.69
CA ARG A 23 -8.78 -0.55 10.12
C ARG A 23 -8.02 -1.05 8.88
N SER A 24 -7.40 -0.14 8.14
CA SER A 24 -6.56 -0.45 6.97
C SER A 24 -5.09 -0.75 7.33
N GLY A 25 -4.74 -0.88 8.63
CA GLY A 25 -3.39 -1.19 9.09
C GLY A 25 -2.43 0.00 9.07
N MET A 26 -2.96 1.23 9.01
CA MET A 26 -2.18 2.47 9.06
C MET A 26 -2.39 3.21 10.37
N GLU A 27 -1.33 3.82 10.87
CA GLU A 27 -1.31 4.61 12.09
C GLU A 27 -1.01 6.07 11.75
N LEU A 28 -1.84 7.01 12.23
CA LEU A 28 -1.54 8.44 12.18
C LEU A 28 -0.78 8.84 13.45
N ARG A 29 0.39 9.45 13.25
CA ARG A 29 1.15 10.10 14.33
C ARG A 29 1.19 11.60 14.08
N PHE A 30 1.00 12.37 15.14
CA PHE A 30 0.95 13.82 15.08
C PHE A 30 2.16 14.44 15.75
N GLY A 31 2.62 15.58 15.22
CA GLY A 31 3.69 16.36 15.80
C GLY A 31 3.72 17.79 15.28
N SER A 32 4.35 18.67 16.05
CA SER A 32 4.56 20.09 15.69
C SER A 32 5.88 20.35 14.97
N GLY A 33 6.71 19.32 14.79
CA GLY A 33 8.00 19.39 14.11
C GLY A 33 8.44 18.02 13.60
N LEU A 34 9.43 18.00 12.73
CA LEU A 34 9.99 16.77 12.14
C LEU A 34 11.14 16.15 12.95
N ASP A 35 11.46 16.66 14.14
CA ASP A 35 12.55 16.11 14.97
C ASP A 35 12.31 14.64 15.30
N ALA A 36 11.05 14.27 15.54
CA ALA A 36 10.63 12.90 15.76
C ALA A 36 10.83 11.97 14.54
N VAL A 37 10.99 12.53 13.35
CA VAL A 37 11.20 11.79 12.10
C VAL A 37 12.68 11.79 11.70
N SER A 38 13.35 12.94 11.85
CA SER A 38 14.73 13.15 11.39
C SER A 38 15.77 12.33 12.17
N GLY A 39 15.51 12.01 13.44
CA GLY A 39 16.38 11.21 14.29
C GLY A 39 16.21 9.70 14.16
N GLN A 40 15.29 9.22 13.31
CA GLN A 40 14.99 7.80 13.19
C GLN A 40 15.83 7.13 12.10
N GLN A 41 16.02 5.82 12.24
CA GLN A 41 16.60 5.01 11.16
C GLN A 41 15.66 4.98 9.96
N PRO A 42 16.16 4.88 8.71
CA PRO A 42 15.32 4.88 7.49
C PRO A 42 14.18 3.85 7.50
N ALA A 43 14.38 2.70 8.15
CA ALA A 43 13.36 1.67 8.30
C ALA A 43 12.16 2.08 9.19
N GLN A 44 12.31 3.13 10.00
CA GLN A 44 11.31 3.65 10.92
C GLN A 44 10.65 4.93 10.40
N HIS A 45 11.08 5.45 9.25
CA HIS A 45 10.50 6.63 8.65
C HIS A 45 9.03 6.40 8.30
N PRO A 46 8.16 7.43 8.43
CA PRO A 46 6.78 7.33 7.99
C PRO A 46 6.72 7.09 6.49
N LYS A 47 5.64 6.46 6.06
CA LYS A 47 5.38 6.22 4.63
C LYS A 47 5.21 7.52 3.86
N ALA A 48 4.57 8.50 4.49
CA ALA A 48 4.44 9.88 4.01
C ALA A 48 4.24 10.84 5.18
N VAL A 49 4.49 12.12 4.94
CA VAL A 49 4.15 13.24 5.82
C VAL A 49 2.93 13.96 5.25
N LEU A 50 1.90 14.14 6.07
CA LEU A 50 0.75 14.99 5.79
C LEU A 50 1.04 16.37 6.42
N LEU A 51 1.20 17.39 5.60
CA LEU A 51 1.54 18.75 6.03
C LEU A 51 0.27 19.61 6.04
N ASP A 52 -0.25 19.90 7.22
CA ASP A 52 -1.46 20.69 7.39
C ASP A 52 -1.16 22.19 7.33
N LEU A 53 -1.34 22.78 6.16
CA LEU A 53 -1.06 24.21 5.90
C LEU A 53 -2.05 25.16 6.54
N SER A 54 -3.09 24.69 7.20
CA SER A 54 -4.00 25.54 7.98
C SER A 54 -3.51 25.77 9.42
N THR A 55 -2.56 24.96 9.90
CA THR A 55 -2.03 25.02 11.27
C THR A 55 -0.53 25.23 11.35
N VAL A 56 0.17 25.08 10.23
CA VAL A 56 1.63 25.22 10.11
C VAL A 56 1.94 26.49 9.33
N ASP A 57 2.83 27.34 9.83
CA ASP A 57 3.26 28.52 9.10
C ASP A 57 4.14 28.19 7.89
N LEU A 58 4.23 29.13 6.94
CA LEU A 58 4.93 28.91 5.67
C LEU A 58 6.43 28.61 5.85
N GLY A 59 7.07 29.18 6.86
CA GLY A 59 8.50 28.96 7.16
C GLY A 59 8.73 27.51 7.60
N GLN A 60 7.94 27.04 8.57
CA GLN A 60 7.96 25.66 9.04
C GLN A 60 7.58 24.68 7.93
N ALA A 61 6.60 25.04 7.10
CA ALA A 61 6.19 24.22 5.95
C ALA A 61 7.34 24.02 4.95
N ARG A 62 8.07 25.08 4.60
CA ARG A 62 9.23 25.00 3.70
C ARG A 62 10.34 24.13 4.29
N GLU A 63 10.68 24.36 5.57
CA GLU A 63 11.69 23.54 6.26
C GLU A 63 11.30 22.06 6.25
N ALA A 64 10.04 21.75 6.54
CA ALA A 64 9.52 20.40 6.54
C ALA A 64 9.62 19.73 5.16
N VAL A 65 9.23 20.44 4.09
CA VAL A 65 9.35 19.91 2.71
C VAL A 65 10.81 19.65 2.34
N GLU A 66 11.73 20.55 2.68
CA GLU A 66 13.15 20.38 2.41
C GLU A 66 13.77 19.20 3.18
N GLN A 67 13.44 19.06 4.45
CA GLN A 67 13.90 17.93 5.27
C GLN A 67 13.36 16.59 4.72
N CYS A 68 12.07 16.52 4.43
CA CYS A 68 11.46 15.32 3.84
C CYS A 68 12.08 14.97 2.49
N ARG A 69 12.39 15.96 1.65
CA ARG A 69 13.08 15.76 0.37
C ARG A 69 14.47 15.14 0.55
N LYS A 70 15.26 15.61 1.52
CA LYS A 70 16.58 15.03 1.85
C LYS A 70 16.45 13.57 2.32
N LEU A 71 15.41 13.25 3.09
CA LEU A 71 15.14 11.92 3.62
C LEU A 71 14.37 11.02 2.62
N LYS A 72 13.98 11.53 1.44
CA LYS A 72 13.13 10.86 0.45
C LYS A 72 11.79 10.38 1.05
N ILE A 73 11.21 11.18 1.94
CA ILE A 73 9.90 10.96 2.53
C ILE A 73 8.89 11.79 1.75
N PRO A 74 7.83 11.17 1.17
CA PRO A 74 6.80 11.90 0.42
C PRO A 74 6.02 12.87 1.30
N VAL A 75 5.71 14.05 0.76
CA VAL A 75 4.91 15.09 1.42
C VAL A 75 3.61 15.33 0.67
N VAL A 76 2.50 15.20 1.37
CA VAL A 76 1.16 15.57 0.89
C VAL A 76 0.71 16.80 1.68
N ALA A 77 0.58 17.95 1.03
CA ALA A 77 0.07 19.15 1.69
C ALA A 77 -1.46 19.13 1.73
N VAL A 78 -1.99 19.43 2.91
CA VAL A 78 -3.42 19.49 3.18
C VAL A 78 -3.83 20.95 3.30
N LEU A 79 -4.83 21.38 2.50
CA LEU A 79 -5.31 22.76 2.46
C LEU A 79 -6.84 22.83 2.65
N SER A 80 -7.31 23.97 3.13
CA SER A 80 -8.72 24.32 2.95
C SER A 80 -8.93 24.89 1.53
N ARG A 81 -10.17 24.96 1.08
CA ARG A 81 -10.51 25.57 -0.22
C ARG A 81 -10.16 27.05 -0.27
N GLU A 82 -10.32 27.74 0.85
CA GLU A 82 -10.03 29.18 0.98
C GLU A 82 -8.53 29.44 0.87
N ALA A 83 -7.69 28.53 1.37
CA ALA A 83 -6.23 28.65 1.31
C ALA A 83 -5.65 28.47 -0.11
N LEU A 84 -6.44 27.97 -1.06
CA LEU A 84 -5.98 27.83 -2.46
C LEU A 84 -5.64 29.16 -3.12
N GLU A 85 -6.38 30.24 -2.80
CA GLU A 85 -6.16 31.57 -3.40
C GLU A 85 -4.81 32.18 -2.96
N THR A 86 -4.33 31.80 -1.79
CA THR A 86 -3.09 32.30 -1.19
C THR A 86 -1.96 31.28 -1.19
N TYR A 87 -2.18 30.10 -1.81
CA TYR A 87 -1.19 29.04 -1.85
C TYR A 87 0.08 29.47 -2.61
N ASP A 88 1.23 29.30 -1.98
CA ASP A 88 2.53 29.55 -2.59
C ASP A 88 3.04 28.28 -3.30
N PRO A 89 3.06 28.27 -4.65
CA PRO A 89 3.56 27.12 -5.42
C PRO A 89 5.04 26.80 -5.18
N SER A 90 5.82 27.78 -4.65
CA SER A 90 7.25 27.56 -4.36
C SER A 90 7.49 26.57 -3.23
N LEU A 91 6.46 26.26 -2.40
CA LEU A 91 6.50 25.23 -1.41
C LEU A 91 6.76 23.84 -2.02
N ASN A 92 6.19 23.59 -3.19
CA ASN A 92 6.41 22.40 -4.02
C ASN A 92 6.39 21.06 -3.23
N PRO A 93 5.29 20.72 -2.52
CA PRO A 93 5.08 19.38 -1.98
C PRO A 93 4.89 18.38 -3.11
N ASP A 94 4.95 17.09 -2.80
CA ASP A 94 4.81 16.03 -3.82
C ASP A 94 3.36 15.85 -4.28
N GLU A 95 2.38 16.14 -3.42
CA GLU A 95 0.94 16.14 -3.73
C GLU A 95 0.18 17.15 -2.89
N LEU A 96 -1.05 17.47 -3.34
CA LEU A 96 -2.00 18.32 -2.63
C LEU A 96 -3.33 17.58 -2.43
N ILE A 97 -3.96 17.81 -1.27
CA ILE A 97 -5.33 17.36 -0.98
C ILE A 97 -6.10 18.46 -0.26
N LEU A 98 -7.40 18.55 -0.53
CA LEU A 98 -8.26 19.56 0.06
C LEU A 98 -9.17 19.00 1.13
N HIS A 99 -9.46 19.81 2.17
CA HIS A 99 -10.56 19.52 3.09
C HIS A 99 -11.93 19.69 2.40
N PRO A 100 -12.94 18.86 2.78
CA PRO A 100 -12.88 17.75 3.73
C PRO A 100 -12.15 16.53 3.17
N LEU A 101 -11.32 15.89 4.01
CA LEU A 101 -10.55 14.72 3.60
C LEU A 101 -11.45 13.48 3.47
N SER A 102 -11.26 12.72 2.40
CA SER A 102 -11.83 11.37 2.26
C SER A 102 -10.72 10.32 2.26
N ASP A 103 -10.99 9.15 2.86
CA ASP A 103 -10.03 8.06 2.99
C ASP A 103 -9.50 7.60 1.63
N SER A 104 -10.41 7.42 0.67
CA SER A 104 -10.06 6.93 -0.67
C SER A 104 -9.19 7.92 -1.43
N GLU A 105 -9.52 9.23 -1.40
CA GLU A 105 -8.72 10.25 -2.06
C GLU A 105 -7.36 10.40 -1.38
N LEU A 106 -7.32 10.45 -0.03
CA LEU A 106 -6.07 10.53 0.72
C LEU A 106 -5.12 9.40 0.35
N MET A 107 -5.63 8.16 0.24
CA MET A 107 -4.82 7.02 -0.16
C MET A 107 -4.28 7.14 -1.58
N VAL A 108 -5.08 7.62 -2.51
CA VAL A 108 -4.63 7.87 -3.89
C VAL A 108 -3.52 8.92 -3.91
N ARG A 109 -3.71 10.05 -3.22
CA ARG A 109 -2.71 11.14 -3.15
C ARG A 109 -1.41 10.70 -2.48
N ILE A 110 -1.49 9.95 -1.37
CA ILE A 110 -0.31 9.38 -0.73
C ILE A 110 0.46 8.46 -1.68
N ASN A 111 -0.23 7.57 -2.38
CA ASN A 111 0.43 6.67 -3.33
C ASN A 111 1.05 7.42 -4.52
N GLN A 112 0.40 8.49 -5.02
CA GLN A 112 0.97 9.36 -6.04
C GLN A 112 2.23 10.09 -5.54
N ALA A 113 2.20 10.64 -4.31
CA ALA A 113 3.37 11.28 -3.70
C ALA A 113 4.53 10.28 -3.54
N ILE A 114 4.24 9.07 -3.07
CA ILE A 114 5.24 8.00 -2.98
C ILE A 114 5.86 7.70 -4.34
N TYR A 115 5.03 7.58 -5.37
CA TYR A 115 5.48 7.34 -6.75
C TYR A 115 6.39 8.46 -7.26
N ARG A 116 6.08 9.72 -6.97
CA ARG A 116 6.90 10.88 -7.38
C ARG A 116 8.27 10.90 -6.69
N VAL A 117 8.33 10.61 -5.39
CA VAL A 117 9.55 10.70 -4.59
C VAL A 117 10.46 9.51 -4.75
N LYS A 118 9.87 8.31 -4.74
CA LYS A 118 10.62 7.06 -4.74
C LYS A 118 10.75 6.45 -6.14
N GLY A 119 10.13 7.12 -7.12
CA GLY A 119 9.92 6.55 -8.43
C GLY A 119 8.81 5.49 -8.38
N PRO A 120 8.65 4.66 -9.38
CA PRO A 120 7.90 3.43 -9.22
C PRO A 120 8.52 2.75 -7.99
N VAL A 121 7.80 2.78 -6.86
CA VAL A 121 8.25 2.31 -5.54
C VAL A 121 8.83 0.96 -5.83
N GLY A 122 10.13 0.81 -5.55
CA GLY A 122 10.96 -0.20 -6.14
C GLY A 122 10.17 -1.46 -6.16
N ALA A 123 9.75 -1.88 -7.35
CA ALA A 123 8.63 -2.74 -7.61
C ALA A 123 8.45 -3.65 -6.40
N GLN A 124 7.33 -3.59 -5.66
CA GLN A 124 7.04 -4.64 -4.71
C GLN A 124 6.91 -5.91 -5.55
N VAL A 125 8.07 -6.31 -6.06
CA VAL A 125 8.23 -7.53 -6.82
C VAL A 125 8.42 -8.62 -5.79
N LEU A 126 7.34 -9.30 -5.48
CA LEU A 126 7.44 -10.56 -4.75
C LEU A 126 8.20 -11.53 -5.66
N LYS A 127 9.46 -11.82 -5.30
CA LYS A 127 10.25 -12.84 -5.99
C LYS A 127 10.27 -14.09 -5.15
N VAL A 128 9.78 -15.18 -5.71
CA VAL A 128 9.81 -16.51 -5.10
C VAL A 128 10.31 -17.52 -6.14
N GLY A 129 11.60 -17.83 -6.08
CA GLY A 129 12.25 -18.63 -7.09
C GLY A 129 12.16 -17.95 -8.47
N GLU A 130 11.63 -18.65 -9.46
CA GLU A 130 11.43 -18.13 -10.82
C GLU A 130 10.19 -17.26 -10.99
N LEU A 131 9.32 -17.16 -9.97
CA LEU A 131 8.13 -16.32 -9.99
C LEU A 131 8.49 -14.91 -9.56
N SER A 132 8.07 -13.92 -10.33
CA SER A 132 8.17 -12.49 -10.00
C SER A 132 6.81 -11.84 -10.21
N ILE A 133 6.29 -11.19 -9.18
CA ILE A 133 4.98 -10.52 -9.17
C ILE A 133 5.20 -9.04 -8.92
N ASP A 134 4.94 -8.22 -9.91
CA ASP A 134 4.93 -6.76 -9.77
C ASP A 134 3.55 -6.32 -9.28
N LEU A 135 3.47 -5.90 -8.01
CA LEU A 135 2.22 -5.53 -7.36
C LEU A 135 1.65 -4.20 -7.85
N GLU A 136 2.50 -3.35 -8.45
CA GLU A 136 2.07 -2.04 -8.95
C GLU A 136 1.54 -2.12 -10.37
N ARG A 137 2.27 -2.87 -11.22
CA ARG A 137 1.90 -3.03 -12.64
C ARG A 137 0.92 -4.16 -12.87
N TYR A 138 0.59 -4.93 -11.82
CA TYR A 138 -0.20 -6.16 -11.94
C TYR A 138 0.41 -7.16 -12.92
N ASP A 139 1.74 -7.12 -13.07
CA ASP A 139 2.48 -7.98 -13.98
C ASP A 139 3.04 -9.20 -13.22
N VAL A 140 2.92 -10.34 -13.85
CA VAL A 140 3.48 -11.60 -13.35
C VAL A 140 4.40 -12.19 -14.39
N THR A 141 5.58 -12.59 -13.96
CA THR A 141 6.53 -13.34 -14.82
C THR A 141 6.94 -14.62 -14.14
N VAL A 142 7.10 -15.68 -14.91
CA VAL A 142 7.61 -16.98 -14.46
C VAL A 142 8.78 -17.36 -15.38
N ALA A 143 9.96 -17.58 -14.81
CA ALA A 143 11.19 -17.81 -15.55
C ALA A 143 11.42 -16.73 -16.65
N GLY A 144 11.17 -15.46 -16.32
CA GLY A 144 11.30 -14.32 -17.24
C GLY A 144 10.19 -14.18 -18.29
N ARG A 145 9.24 -15.10 -18.39
CA ARG A 145 8.10 -15.03 -19.33
C ARG A 145 6.87 -14.43 -18.67
N ARG A 146 6.26 -13.44 -19.31
CA ARG A 146 5.04 -12.79 -18.82
C ARG A 146 3.85 -13.76 -18.84
N VAL A 147 3.07 -13.73 -17.75
CA VAL A 147 1.86 -14.55 -17.57
C VAL A 147 0.66 -13.63 -17.39
N SER A 148 -0.36 -13.77 -18.23
CA SER A 148 -1.59 -13.00 -18.12
C SER A 148 -2.55 -13.63 -17.12
N LEU A 149 -2.82 -12.91 -16.02
CA LEU A 149 -3.78 -13.30 -14.99
C LEU A 149 -5.01 -12.39 -15.04
N THR A 150 -6.16 -12.94 -14.68
CA THR A 150 -7.33 -12.12 -14.34
C THR A 150 -7.08 -11.44 -12.98
N TYR A 151 -7.82 -10.37 -12.69
CA TYR A 151 -7.68 -9.64 -11.44
C TYR A 151 -7.84 -10.54 -10.19
N LYS A 152 -8.80 -11.47 -10.21
CA LYS A 152 -9.00 -12.41 -9.09
C LYS A 152 -7.91 -13.47 -8.98
N GLU A 153 -7.36 -13.94 -10.10
CA GLU A 153 -6.20 -14.82 -10.09
C GLU A 153 -4.96 -14.11 -9.56
N PHE A 154 -4.76 -12.84 -9.94
CA PHE A 154 -3.68 -12.01 -9.41
C PHE A 154 -3.80 -11.80 -7.90
N GLN A 155 -4.98 -11.37 -7.40
CA GLN A 155 -5.21 -11.20 -5.96
C GLN A 155 -4.95 -12.49 -5.17
N LEU A 156 -5.43 -13.62 -5.68
CA LEU A 156 -5.23 -14.94 -5.06
C LEU A 156 -3.75 -15.31 -5.02
N LEU A 157 -3.01 -15.09 -6.12
CA LEU A 157 -1.58 -15.34 -6.18
C LEU A 157 -0.81 -14.47 -5.19
N VAL A 158 -1.09 -13.16 -5.15
CA VAL A 158 -0.45 -12.21 -4.22
C VAL A 158 -0.68 -12.64 -2.77
N LEU A 159 -1.93 -12.96 -2.39
CA LEU A 159 -2.26 -13.38 -1.03
C LEU A 159 -1.46 -14.62 -0.60
N LEU A 160 -1.38 -15.62 -1.47
CA LEU A 160 -0.65 -16.86 -1.19
C LEU A 160 0.87 -16.63 -1.17
N ALA A 161 1.41 -15.93 -2.18
CA ALA A 161 2.85 -15.71 -2.34
C ALA A 161 3.45 -14.75 -1.30
N SER A 162 2.65 -13.82 -0.75
CA SER A 162 3.07 -12.94 0.34
C SER A 162 3.28 -13.65 1.67
N ASN A 163 2.78 -14.89 1.81
CA ASN A 163 2.88 -15.66 3.03
C ASN A 163 3.25 -17.13 2.74
N PRO A 164 4.48 -17.39 2.24
CA PRO A 164 4.90 -18.75 1.93
C PRO A 164 4.82 -19.67 3.15
N GLY A 165 4.36 -20.90 2.94
CA GLY A 165 4.19 -21.89 4.02
C GLY A 165 2.90 -21.76 4.83
N ARG A 166 2.24 -20.60 4.82
CA ARG A 166 0.96 -20.41 5.52
C ARG A 166 -0.17 -21.15 4.80
N VAL A 167 -0.93 -21.93 5.55
CA VAL A 167 -2.12 -22.61 5.06
C VAL A 167 -3.32 -21.68 5.18
N TYR A 168 -4.07 -21.53 4.10
CA TYR A 168 -5.33 -20.79 4.04
C TYR A 168 -6.48 -21.75 3.76
N SER A 169 -7.55 -21.68 4.56
CA SER A 169 -8.78 -22.43 4.25
C SER A 169 -9.48 -21.84 3.03
N ARG A 170 -10.36 -22.61 2.41
CA ARG A 170 -11.15 -22.15 1.26
C ARG A 170 -12.03 -20.96 1.60
N GLU A 171 -12.64 -20.97 2.77
CA GLU A 171 -13.49 -19.91 3.32
C GLU A 171 -12.67 -18.63 3.52
N ASN A 172 -11.46 -18.76 4.08
CA ASN A 172 -10.58 -17.64 4.32
C ASN A 172 -10.10 -17.01 2.99
N LEU A 173 -9.73 -17.82 2.00
CA LEU A 173 -9.38 -17.35 0.67
C LEU A 173 -10.56 -16.66 -0.03
N LEU A 174 -11.77 -17.24 0.11
CA LEU A 174 -12.99 -16.66 -0.46
C LEU A 174 -13.27 -15.28 0.11
N SER A 175 -13.28 -15.16 1.44
CA SER A 175 -13.57 -13.89 2.11
C SER A 175 -12.52 -12.81 1.81
N GLN A 176 -11.23 -13.18 1.79
CA GLN A 176 -10.15 -12.20 1.54
C GLN A 176 -10.05 -11.74 0.09
N VAL A 177 -10.37 -12.60 -0.88
CA VAL A 177 -10.21 -12.27 -2.30
C VAL A 177 -11.52 -11.79 -2.94
N TRP A 178 -12.68 -12.33 -2.52
CA TRP A 178 -13.99 -11.98 -3.09
C TRP A 178 -14.83 -11.09 -2.17
N GLY A 179 -14.50 -11.02 -0.89
CA GLY A 179 -15.24 -10.26 0.13
C GLY A 179 -16.24 -11.12 0.90
N TYR A 180 -16.66 -10.63 2.07
CA TYR A 180 -17.59 -11.34 2.95
C TYR A 180 -19.00 -11.47 2.37
N ASP A 181 -19.41 -10.52 1.52
CA ASP A 181 -20.74 -10.49 0.91
C ASP A 181 -20.84 -11.31 -0.40
N TYR A 182 -19.79 -12.06 -0.73
CA TYR A 182 -19.81 -12.86 -1.94
C TYR A 182 -20.72 -14.07 -1.80
N LEU A 183 -21.78 -14.13 -2.61
CA LEU A 183 -22.82 -15.17 -2.58
C LEU A 183 -22.38 -16.51 -3.19
N GLY A 184 -21.20 -16.59 -3.80
CA GLY A 184 -20.70 -17.84 -4.39
C GLY A 184 -20.06 -18.76 -3.36
N GLY A 185 -20.07 -20.08 -3.61
CA GLY A 185 -19.46 -21.07 -2.74
C GLY A 185 -17.95 -21.15 -2.83
N THR A 186 -17.32 -21.81 -1.85
CA THR A 186 -15.86 -22.04 -1.74
C THR A 186 -15.25 -22.75 -2.95
N ARG A 187 -16.08 -23.45 -3.75
CA ARG A 187 -15.64 -24.07 -5.01
C ARG A 187 -15.09 -23.06 -6.03
N THR A 188 -15.48 -21.79 -5.91
CA THR A 188 -14.90 -20.68 -6.68
C THR A 188 -13.37 -20.60 -6.49
N VAL A 189 -12.89 -20.80 -5.27
CA VAL A 189 -11.46 -20.82 -4.96
C VAL A 189 -10.76 -21.95 -5.71
N ASP A 190 -11.32 -23.17 -5.67
CA ASP A 190 -10.73 -24.34 -6.33
C ASP A 190 -10.58 -24.12 -7.85
N VAL A 191 -11.60 -23.52 -8.47
CA VAL A 191 -11.57 -23.18 -9.91
C VAL A 191 -10.47 -22.19 -10.23
N HIS A 192 -10.33 -21.13 -9.42
CA HIS A 192 -9.29 -20.11 -9.65
C HIS A 192 -7.90 -20.63 -9.34
N VAL A 193 -7.71 -21.45 -8.30
CA VAL A 193 -6.42 -22.13 -8.05
C VAL A 193 -6.06 -23.03 -9.22
N ARG A 194 -6.98 -23.82 -9.77
CA ARG A 194 -6.73 -24.66 -10.94
C ARG A 194 -6.28 -23.83 -12.16
N ARG A 195 -7.00 -22.72 -12.46
CA ARG A 195 -6.65 -21.82 -13.56
C ARG A 195 -5.30 -21.15 -13.35
N LEU A 196 -5.03 -20.71 -12.11
CA LEU A 196 -3.77 -20.09 -11.74
C LEU A 196 -2.62 -21.05 -11.94
N ARG A 197 -2.72 -22.29 -11.41
CA ARG A 197 -1.72 -23.34 -11.61
C ARG A 197 -1.43 -23.59 -13.08
N SER A 198 -2.46 -23.71 -13.92
CA SER A 198 -2.27 -23.94 -15.36
C SER A 198 -1.50 -22.84 -16.08
N LYS A 199 -1.44 -21.64 -15.49
CA LYS A 199 -0.74 -20.48 -16.04
C LYS A 199 0.67 -20.31 -15.50
N ILE A 200 0.93 -20.65 -14.23
CA ILE A 200 2.21 -20.39 -13.57
C ILE A 200 3.06 -21.65 -13.31
N GLU A 201 2.45 -22.83 -13.32
CA GLU A 201 3.14 -24.09 -13.04
C GLU A 201 3.47 -24.89 -14.32
N ALA A 202 4.48 -25.73 -14.24
CA ALA A 202 4.90 -26.64 -15.30
C ALA A 202 5.49 -27.93 -14.69
N PRO A 203 5.71 -29.00 -15.46
CA PRO A 203 6.41 -30.16 -14.97
C PRO A 203 7.73 -29.79 -14.29
N GLY A 204 7.91 -30.23 -13.05
CA GLY A 204 9.08 -29.89 -12.23
C GLY A 204 9.02 -28.52 -11.53
N ARG A 205 7.98 -27.70 -11.81
CA ARG A 205 7.80 -26.38 -11.20
C ARG A 205 6.39 -26.23 -10.66
N SER A 206 6.24 -26.19 -9.34
CA SER A 206 4.98 -26.05 -8.64
C SER A 206 5.10 -25.03 -7.51
N PHE A 207 4.17 -24.08 -7.45
CA PHE A 207 4.17 -22.99 -6.48
C PHE A 207 3.07 -23.15 -5.42
N ILE A 208 1.94 -23.74 -5.78
CA ILE A 208 0.77 -23.83 -4.90
C ILE A 208 0.57 -25.30 -4.52
N GLU A 209 0.47 -25.56 -3.23
CA GLU A 209 0.19 -26.89 -2.69
C GLU A 209 -1.24 -26.97 -2.18
N THR A 210 -1.90 -28.12 -2.42
CA THR A 210 -3.19 -28.43 -1.80
C THR A 210 -2.94 -29.11 -0.46
N VAL A 211 -3.46 -28.51 0.60
CA VAL A 211 -3.52 -29.15 1.92
C VAL A 211 -4.86 -29.86 2.02
N TYR A 212 -4.81 -31.18 2.00
CA TYR A 212 -6.01 -32.03 1.91
C TYR A 212 -7.03 -31.68 3.00
N LEU A 213 -8.30 -31.58 2.64
CA LEU A 213 -9.45 -31.17 3.47
C LEU A 213 -9.39 -29.75 4.06
N VAL A 214 -8.27 -29.03 3.97
CA VAL A 214 -8.12 -27.69 4.53
C VAL A 214 -8.21 -26.60 3.46
N GLY A 215 -7.30 -26.61 2.50
CA GLY A 215 -7.24 -25.53 1.51
C GLY A 215 -5.92 -25.50 0.74
N TYR A 216 -5.26 -24.35 0.73
CA TYR A 216 -4.08 -24.11 -0.10
C TYR A 216 -2.98 -23.37 0.65
N ARG A 217 -1.73 -23.61 0.26
CA ARG A 217 -0.58 -22.81 0.69
C ARG A 217 0.38 -22.57 -0.47
N PHE A 218 1.13 -21.48 -0.40
CA PHE A 218 2.26 -21.26 -1.27
C PHE A 218 3.47 -22.05 -0.73
N LYS A 219 4.20 -22.73 -1.61
CA LYS A 219 5.39 -23.51 -1.21
C LYS A 219 6.48 -22.57 -0.70
N VAL A 220 7.17 -22.96 0.34
CA VAL A 220 8.40 -22.30 0.78
C VAL A 220 9.48 -22.65 -0.25
N PRO A 221 10.21 -21.68 -0.81
CA PRO A 221 11.37 -21.97 -1.64
C PRO A 221 12.38 -22.77 -0.81
N GLY A 222 12.80 -23.90 -1.38
CA GLY A 222 13.92 -24.68 -0.82
C GLY A 222 15.24 -24.01 -1.13
#